data_f6b03c205cd3e7239c5d1f4219759af4
#
_entry.id   f6b03c205cd3e7239c5d1f4219759af4
#
_cell.length_a   1.000
_cell.length_b   1.000
_cell.length_c   1.000
_cell.angle_alpha   90.00
_cell.angle_beta   90.00
_cell.angle_gamma   90.00
#
_symmetry.space_group_name_H-M   'P 1'
#
loop_
_entity.id
_entity.type
_entity.pdbx_description
1 polymer ?
#
loop_
_entity_poly.entity_id
_entity_poly.type
_entity_poly.pdbx_seq_one_letter_code
_entity_poly.pdbx_strand_id
1 'polypeptide(L)'
;EKKLLDIKNSWQEHRAIRDVMIFLQGYGISTLFAVKIYKTYGNDAISTVSANPYQLARDIYGIGFFSADKIALNMGFEKDGVPRIEAGIKHVLAAARDNGHCYLLDSQIIKNTQELLEAGTPEQITGILLSLTTAQEIKRMVLPDEKGQEVAAYYSNSIFFDEQYVSRRVKQWIAQSVVVVDQDRIARWLERYCH
;
A
#
# COMPACT_ATOMS: atom_id res chain seq x y z
N GLU A 1 -14.73 -17.85 -41.60
CA GLU A 1 -14.12 -16.55 -41.28
C GLU A 1 -14.05 -16.33 -39.75
N LYS A 2 -15.15 -16.54 -38.98
CA LYS A 2 -15.16 -16.32 -37.52
C LYS A 2 -14.15 -17.21 -36.79
N LYS A 3 -14.09 -18.52 -37.10
CA LYS A 3 -13.11 -19.45 -36.50
C LYS A 3 -11.64 -19.09 -36.78
N LEU A 4 -11.37 -18.54 -37.96
CA LEU A 4 -10.02 -18.08 -38.34
C LEU A 4 -9.61 -16.84 -37.56
N LEU A 5 -10.56 -15.94 -37.31
CA LEU A 5 -10.36 -14.74 -36.47
C LEU A 5 -10.10 -15.13 -35.00
N ASP A 6 -10.88 -16.09 -34.49
CA ASP A 6 -10.74 -16.61 -33.12
C ASP A 6 -9.36 -17.28 -32.91
N ILE A 7 -8.92 -18.09 -33.87
CA ILE A 7 -7.59 -18.72 -33.86
C ILE A 7 -6.48 -17.67 -33.91
N LYS A 8 -6.62 -16.65 -34.77
CA LYS A 8 -5.64 -15.57 -34.89
C LYS A 8 -5.54 -14.77 -33.59
N ASN A 9 -6.67 -14.41 -32.99
CA ASN A 9 -6.71 -13.67 -31.72
C ASN A 9 -6.08 -14.49 -30.59
N SER A 10 -6.45 -15.76 -30.47
CA SER A 10 -5.87 -16.67 -29.48
C SER A 10 -4.35 -16.84 -29.64
N TRP A 11 -3.89 -16.90 -30.89
CA TRP A 11 -2.45 -17.01 -31.19
C TRP A 11 -1.69 -15.73 -30.85
N GLN A 12 -2.27 -14.57 -31.11
CA GLN A 12 -1.69 -13.27 -30.72
C GLN A 12 -1.63 -13.11 -29.21
N GLU A 13 -2.67 -13.53 -28.49
CA GLU A 13 -2.71 -13.49 -27.02
C GLU A 13 -1.63 -14.41 -26.42
N HIS A 14 -1.51 -15.65 -26.90
CA HIS A 14 -0.47 -16.56 -26.45
C HIS A 14 0.95 -16.06 -26.77
N ARG A 15 1.14 -15.37 -27.88
CA ARG A 15 2.43 -14.77 -28.23
C ARG A 15 2.76 -13.61 -27.29
N ALA A 16 1.83 -12.71 -27.04
CA ALA A 16 2.00 -11.58 -26.14
C ALA A 16 2.30 -12.04 -24.70
N ILE A 17 1.57 -13.05 -24.20
CA ILE A 17 1.87 -13.68 -22.90
C ILE A 17 3.30 -14.21 -22.86
N ARG A 18 3.73 -14.91 -23.92
CA ARG A 18 5.10 -15.46 -24.01
C ARG A 18 6.15 -14.36 -23.99
N ASP A 19 5.95 -13.29 -24.75
CA ASP A 19 6.90 -12.17 -24.80
C ASP A 19 7.03 -11.50 -23.42
N VAL A 20 5.92 -11.29 -22.72
CA VAL A 20 5.92 -10.80 -21.33
C VAL A 20 6.61 -11.80 -20.40
N MET A 21 6.37 -13.10 -20.56
CA MET A 21 7.02 -14.14 -19.74
C MET A 21 8.54 -14.15 -19.94
N ILE A 22 9.01 -14.11 -21.19
CA ILE A 22 10.45 -14.08 -21.50
C ILE A 22 11.09 -12.82 -20.93
N PHE A 23 10.47 -11.66 -21.13
CA PHE A 23 10.92 -10.39 -20.59
C PHE A 23 11.07 -10.45 -19.07
N LEU A 24 10.02 -10.85 -18.36
CA LEU A 24 10.00 -10.87 -16.90
C LEU A 24 10.90 -11.96 -16.30
N GLN A 25 11.01 -13.13 -16.94
CA GLN A 25 11.95 -14.17 -16.53
C GLN A 25 13.41 -13.72 -16.63
N GLY A 26 13.72 -12.89 -17.63
CA GLY A 26 15.05 -12.26 -17.74
C GLY A 26 15.42 -11.41 -16.51
N TYR A 27 14.42 -10.90 -15.79
CA TYR A 27 14.60 -10.15 -14.55
C TYR A 27 14.29 -10.94 -13.27
N GLY A 28 14.15 -12.26 -13.37
CA GLY A 28 13.99 -13.17 -12.23
C GLY A 28 12.57 -13.31 -11.70
N ILE A 29 11.56 -12.97 -12.51
CA ILE A 29 10.14 -13.15 -12.15
C ILE A 29 9.66 -14.53 -12.56
N SER A 30 8.84 -15.16 -11.70
CA SER A 30 8.25 -16.45 -11.98
C SER A 30 7.18 -16.37 -13.06
N THR A 31 6.99 -17.47 -13.81
CA THR A 31 5.92 -17.65 -14.80
C THR A 31 4.52 -17.27 -14.28
N LEU A 32 4.24 -17.64 -13.01
CA LEU A 32 2.94 -17.37 -12.39
C LEU A 32 2.65 -15.86 -12.30
N PHE A 33 3.65 -15.06 -11.91
CA PHE A 33 3.50 -13.61 -11.86
C PHE A 33 3.43 -12.99 -13.26
N ALA A 34 4.18 -13.52 -14.23
CA ALA A 34 4.10 -13.03 -15.61
C ALA A 34 2.69 -13.15 -16.19
N VAL A 35 1.99 -14.26 -15.92
CA VAL A 35 0.59 -14.44 -16.33
C VAL A 35 -0.34 -13.43 -15.63
N LYS A 36 -0.15 -13.18 -14.32
CA LYS A 36 -0.94 -12.18 -13.59
C LYS A 36 -0.69 -10.77 -14.12
N ILE A 37 0.57 -10.42 -14.40
CA ILE A 37 0.97 -9.12 -14.97
C ILE A 37 0.30 -8.91 -16.32
N TYR A 38 0.35 -9.92 -17.20
CA TYR A 38 -0.32 -9.82 -18.50
C TYR A 38 -1.84 -9.68 -18.36
N LYS A 39 -2.47 -10.44 -17.44
CA LYS A 39 -3.93 -10.32 -17.19
C LYS A 39 -4.34 -8.93 -16.69
N THR A 40 -3.47 -8.24 -15.96
CA THR A 40 -3.74 -6.91 -15.41
C THR A 40 -3.50 -5.81 -16.43
N TYR A 41 -2.39 -5.86 -17.17
CA TYR A 41 -1.96 -4.77 -18.05
C TYR A 41 -2.08 -5.08 -19.54
N GLY A 42 -2.37 -6.33 -19.92
CA GLY A 42 -2.48 -6.73 -21.32
C GLY A 42 -1.19 -6.47 -22.10
N ASN A 43 -1.34 -5.84 -23.26
CA ASN A 43 -0.23 -5.50 -24.15
C ASN A 43 0.72 -4.43 -23.57
N ASP A 44 0.26 -3.65 -22.59
CA ASP A 44 1.05 -2.60 -21.95
C ASP A 44 1.90 -3.12 -20.80
N ALA A 45 1.89 -4.44 -20.56
CA ALA A 45 2.59 -5.06 -19.43
C ALA A 45 4.09 -4.72 -19.42
N ILE A 46 4.78 -4.86 -20.55
CA ILE A 46 6.21 -4.60 -20.65
C ILE A 46 6.50 -3.11 -20.47
N SER A 47 5.76 -2.22 -21.13
CA SER A 47 5.94 -0.77 -21.02
C SER A 47 5.68 -0.27 -19.59
N THR A 48 4.62 -0.77 -18.95
CA THR A 48 4.27 -0.41 -17.57
C THR A 48 5.35 -0.84 -16.57
N VAL A 49 5.80 -2.10 -16.67
CA VAL A 49 6.84 -2.62 -15.77
C VAL A 49 8.18 -1.93 -16.02
N SER A 50 8.51 -1.63 -17.28
CA SER A 50 9.75 -0.92 -17.63
C SER A 50 9.74 0.53 -17.15
N ALA A 51 8.58 1.18 -17.13
CA ALA A 51 8.45 2.56 -16.65
C ALA A 51 8.53 2.65 -15.12
N ASN A 52 7.83 1.76 -14.41
CA ASN A 52 7.84 1.72 -12.95
C ASN A 52 7.52 0.32 -12.39
N PRO A 53 8.54 -0.50 -12.07
CA PRO A 53 8.34 -1.84 -11.54
C PRO A 53 7.60 -1.87 -10.18
N TYR A 54 7.67 -0.79 -9.40
CA TYR A 54 7.00 -0.71 -8.09
C TYR A 54 5.48 -0.65 -8.19
N GLN A 55 4.94 -0.34 -9.37
CA GLN A 55 3.52 -0.40 -9.64
C GLN A 55 2.97 -1.82 -9.48
N LEU A 56 3.79 -2.84 -9.74
CA LEU A 56 3.43 -4.25 -9.53
C LEU A 56 3.02 -4.56 -8.08
N ALA A 57 3.70 -3.94 -7.11
CA ALA A 57 3.40 -4.16 -5.69
C ALA A 57 2.03 -3.56 -5.28
N ARG A 58 1.54 -2.57 -6.01
CA ARG A 58 0.24 -1.95 -5.79
C ARG A 58 -0.89 -2.71 -6.48
N ASP A 59 -0.66 -3.14 -7.71
CA ASP A 59 -1.73 -3.56 -8.62
C ASP A 59 -1.87 -5.10 -8.68
N ILE A 60 -0.87 -5.88 -8.22
CA ILE A 60 -0.89 -7.34 -8.36
C ILE A 60 -0.79 -8.02 -7.00
N TYR A 61 -1.88 -8.66 -6.60
CA TYR A 61 -1.90 -9.43 -5.38
C TYR A 61 -0.85 -10.55 -5.35
N GLY A 62 0.00 -10.51 -4.32
CA GLY A 62 1.10 -11.45 -4.08
C GLY A 62 2.47 -10.95 -4.57
N ILE A 63 2.54 -9.79 -5.26
CA ILE A 63 3.80 -9.10 -5.49
C ILE A 63 3.93 -8.00 -4.44
N GLY A 64 4.82 -8.20 -3.48
CA GLY A 64 5.14 -7.19 -2.47
C GLY A 64 6.32 -6.30 -2.89
N PHE A 65 6.64 -5.33 -2.02
CA PHE A 65 7.75 -4.39 -2.22
C PHE A 65 9.06 -5.11 -2.58
N PHE A 66 9.48 -6.12 -1.81
CA PHE A 66 10.75 -6.81 -2.04
C PHE A 66 10.85 -7.48 -3.40
N SER A 67 9.73 -8.04 -3.90
CA SER A 67 9.70 -8.64 -5.24
C SER A 67 9.81 -7.57 -6.32
N ALA A 68 9.08 -6.45 -6.17
CA ALA A 68 9.14 -5.34 -7.10
C ALA A 68 10.52 -4.65 -7.08
N ASP A 69 11.13 -4.50 -5.91
CA ASP A 69 12.47 -3.92 -5.74
C ASP A 69 13.55 -4.78 -6.42
N LYS A 70 13.48 -6.10 -6.25
CA LYS A 70 14.39 -7.02 -6.94
C LYS A 70 14.29 -6.90 -8.46
N ILE A 71 13.07 -6.76 -8.98
CA ILE A 71 12.83 -6.56 -10.42
C ILE A 71 13.45 -5.23 -10.87
N ALA A 72 13.15 -4.15 -10.14
CA ALA A 72 13.65 -2.81 -10.45
C ALA A 72 15.18 -2.78 -10.48
N LEU A 73 15.84 -3.33 -9.49
CA LEU A 73 17.30 -3.41 -9.43
C LEU A 73 17.89 -4.26 -10.55
N ASN A 74 17.27 -5.39 -10.89
CA ASN A 74 17.69 -6.23 -12.03
C ASN A 74 17.51 -5.51 -13.38
N MET A 75 16.52 -4.59 -13.47
CA MET A 75 16.30 -3.76 -14.64
C MET A 75 17.25 -2.55 -14.72
N GLY A 76 18.11 -2.36 -13.70
CA GLY A 76 19.10 -1.28 -13.67
C GLY A 76 18.57 0.03 -13.04
N PHE A 77 17.47 -0.01 -12.31
CA PHE A 77 17.04 1.16 -11.54
C PHE A 77 18.05 1.49 -10.45
N GLU A 78 18.25 2.77 -10.21
CA GLU A 78 19.21 3.28 -9.22
C GLU A 78 18.77 2.93 -7.80
N LYS A 79 19.74 2.58 -6.94
CA LYS A 79 19.49 2.21 -5.54
C LYS A 79 18.93 3.36 -4.70
N ASP A 80 19.24 4.59 -5.04
CA ASP A 80 18.78 5.83 -4.43
C ASP A 80 17.78 6.59 -5.33
N GLY A 81 17.26 5.93 -6.35
CA GLY A 81 16.29 6.50 -7.28
C GLY A 81 14.96 6.87 -6.60
N VAL A 82 14.37 7.98 -7.05
CA VAL A 82 13.09 8.50 -6.52
C VAL A 82 11.99 7.42 -6.48
N PRO A 83 11.73 6.63 -7.53
CA PRO A 83 10.67 5.62 -7.49
C PRO A 83 10.89 4.54 -6.42
N ARG A 84 12.17 4.20 -6.15
CA ARG A 84 12.53 3.23 -5.11
C ARG A 84 12.25 3.78 -3.72
N ILE A 85 12.65 5.01 -3.45
CA ILE A 85 12.44 5.66 -2.15
C ILE A 85 10.94 5.88 -1.90
N GLU A 86 10.18 6.32 -2.89
CA GLU A 86 8.71 6.43 -2.80
C GLU A 86 8.03 5.10 -2.42
N ALA A 87 8.41 4.03 -3.10
CA ALA A 87 7.89 2.70 -2.80
C ALA A 87 8.33 2.21 -1.41
N GLY A 88 9.56 2.50 -1.00
CA GLY A 88 10.09 2.21 0.33
C GLY A 88 9.31 2.91 1.44
N ILE A 89 9.06 4.22 1.31
CA ILE A 89 8.24 4.98 2.27
C ILE A 89 6.84 4.38 2.42
N LYS A 90 6.18 4.06 1.31
CA LYS A 90 4.86 3.44 1.32
C LYS A 90 4.88 2.06 1.97
N HIS A 91 5.93 1.28 1.73
CA HIS A 91 6.11 -0.03 2.38
C HIS A 91 6.35 0.11 3.88
N VAL A 92 7.17 1.06 4.33
CA VAL A 92 7.42 1.36 5.75
C VAL A 92 6.11 1.70 6.47
N LEU A 93 5.27 2.56 5.87
CA LEU A 93 3.96 2.89 6.43
C LEU A 93 3.01 1.69 6.47
N ALA A 94 3.05 0.82 5.46
CA ALA A 94 2.24 -0.40 5.45
C ALA A 94 2.70 -1.40 6.52
N ALA A 95 4.01 -1.61 6.66
CA ALA A 95 4.58 -2.48 7.69
C ALA A 95 4.33 -1.97 9.11
N ALA A 96 4.32 -0.65 9.31
CA ALA A 96 3.97 -0.03 10.59
C ALA A 96 2.54 -0.38 11.01
N ARG A 97 1.59 -0.40 10.06
CA ARG A 97 0.21 -0.83 10.31
C ARG A 97 0.16 -2.27 10.81
N ASP A 98 0.92 -3.17 10.22
CA ASP A 98 0.95 -4.59 10.60
C ASP A 98 1.53 -4.78 12.01
N ASN A 99 2.32 -3.80 12.50
CA ASN A 99 2.82 -3.70 13.87
C ASN A 99 1.90 -2.91 14.82
N GLY A 100 0.70 -2.53 14.38
CA GLY A 100 -0.31 -1.84 15.19
C GLY A 100 -0.18 -0.32 15.25
N HIS A 101 0.66 0.29 14.42
CA HIS A 101 0.82 1.75 14.35
C HIS A 101 -0.11 2.36 13.30
N CYS A 102 -0.86 3.39 13.68
CA CYS A 102 -1.68 4.16 12.73
C CYS A 102 -0.85 5.13 11.91
N TYR A 103 0.22 5.67 12.48
CA TYR A 103 1.11 6.64 11.85
C TYR A 103 2.57 6.42 12.25
N LEU A 104 3.47 7.07 11.55
CA LEU A 104 4.87 7.21 11.94
C LEU A 104 5.26 8.70 11.93
N LEU A 105 6.23 9.06 12.77
CA LEU A 105 6.87 10.37 12.74
C LEU A 105 7.88 10.44 11.60
N ASP A 106 8.21 11.64 11.14
CA ASP A 106 9.20 11.87 10.08
C ASP A 106 10.54 11.19 10.35
N SER A 107 11.08 11.34 11.57
CA SER A 107 12.34 10.71 11.98
C SER A 107 12.28 9.17 11.92
N GLN A 108 11.12 8.57 12.27
CA GLN A 108 10.91 7.12 12.18
C GLN A 108 10.85 6.65 10.72
N ILE A 109 10.15 7.41 9.85
CA ILE A 109 10.07 7.08 8.44
C ILE A 109 11.43 7.16 7.79
N ILE A 110 12.19 8.23 8.03
CA ILE A 110 13.53 8.43 7.48
C ILE A 110 14.43 7.25 7.88
N LYS A 111 14.48 6.95 9.19
CA LYS A 111 15.29 5.87 9.72
C LYS A 111 14.90 4.52 9.12
N ASN A 112 13.61 4.17 9.18
CA ASN A 112 13.13 2.87 8.71
C ASN A 112 13.30 2.71 7.19
N THR A 113 13.16 3.80 6.42
CA THR A 113 13.38 3.79 4.98
C THR A 113 14.86 3.59 4.65
N GLN A 114 15.77 4.25 5.36
CA GLN A 114 17.21 4.05 5.19
C GLN A 114 17.63 2.62 5.54
N GLU A 115 17.10 2.07 6.64
CA GLU A 115 17.37 0.69 7.04
C GLU A 115 16.81 -0.33 6.00
N LEU A 116 15.62 -0.06 5.45
CA LEU A 116 15.00 -0.92 4.45
C LEU A 116 15.76 -0.93 3.12
N LEU A 117 16.15 0.25 2.64
CA LEU A 117 16.73 0.41 1.30
C LEU A 117 18.26 0.31 1.29
N GLU A 118 18.91 0.43 2.45
CA GLU A 118 20.36 0.61 2.58
C GLU A 118 20.89 1.73 1.66
N ALA A 119 20.03 2.75 1.42
CA ALA A 119 20.31 3.86 0.50
C ALA A 119 19.42 5.08 0.83
N GLY A 120 19.74 6.21 0.22
CA GLY A 120 19.03 7.47 0.39
C GLY A 120 19.53 8.30 1.56
N THR A 121 19.70 9.60 1.34
CA THR A 121 20.01 10.53 2.41
C THR A 121 18.75 11.00 3.13
N PRO A 122 18.83 11.45 4.39
CA PRO A 122 17.69 12.01 5.12
C PRO A 122 16.99 13.15 4.34
N GLU A 123 17.78 13.99 3.66
CA GLU A 123 17.27 15.12 2.87
C GLU A 123 16.48 14.65 1.65
N GLN A 124 16.97 13.63 0.95
CA GLN A 124 16.25 13.02 -0.19
C GLN A 124 14.92 12.41 0.27
N ILE A 125 14.94 11.62 1.33
CA ILE A 125 13.73 10.97 1.88
C ILE A 125 12.73 12.02 2.33
N THR A 126 13.17 13.08 3.02
CA THR A 126 12.32 14.20 3.44
C THR A 126 11.69 14.91 2.24
N GLY A 127 12.46 15.19 1.19
CA GLY A 127 11.96 15.80 -0.04
C GLY A 127 10.89 14.94 -0.71
N ILE A 128 11.11 13.64 -0.81
CA ILE A 128 10.15 12.68 -1.38
C ILE A 128 8.90 12.54 -0.49
N LEU A 129 9.06 12.53 0.82
CA LEU A 129 7.95 12.49 1.77
C LEU A 129 7.01 13.71 1.61
N LEU A 130 7.58 14.89 1.40
CA LEU A 130 6.82 16.10 1.09
C LEU A 130 6.12 16.02 -0.28
N SER A 131 6.81 15.48 -1.30
CA SER A 131 6.24 15.26 -2.63
C SER A 131 5.03 14.32 -2.57
N LEU A 132 5.15 13.18 -1.89
CA LEU A 132 4.05 12.22 -1.69
C LEU A 132 2.87 12.83 -0.94
N THR A 133 3.14 13.70 0.02
CA THR A 133 2.09 14.45 0.74
C THR A 133 1.37 15.42 -0.18
N THR A 134 2.11 16.16 -1.01
CA THR A 134 1.55 17.10 -2.00
C THR A 134 0.72 16.37 -3.05
N ALA A 135 1.19 15.21 -3.52
CA ALA A 135 0.48 14.34 -4.45
C ALA A 135 -0.73 13.62 -3.80
N GLN A 136 -0.99 13.83 -2.51
CA GLN A 136 -2.08 13.18 -1.77
C GLN A 136 -1.96 11.63 -1.69
N GLU A 137 -0.77 11.09 -1.88
CA GLU A 137 -0.52 9.64 -1.82
C GLU A 137 -0.34 9.15 -0.38
N ILE A 138 0.04 10.04 0.51
CA ILE A 138 0.08 9.87 1.97
C ILE A 138 -0.55 11.09 2.65
N LYS A 139 -0.92 10.96 3.91
CA LYS A 139 -1.50 12.07 4.70
C LYS A 139 -0.51 12.51 5.78
N ARG A 140 -0.40 13.82 5.95
CA ARG A 140 0.37 14.44 7.02
C ARG A 140 -0.58 15.18 7.97
N MET A 141 -0.38 14.94 9.27
CA MET A 141 -1.01 15.70 10.35
C MET A 141 0.03 16.23 11.31
N VAL A 142 -0.33 17.28 12.02
CA VAL A 142 0.47 17.76 13.17
C VAL A 142 -0.25 17.31 14.43
N LEU A 143 0.44 16.58 15.27
CA LEU A 143 -0.08 16.01 16.50
C LEU A 143 0.80 16.46 17.68
N PRO A 144 0.24 16.63 18.89
CA PRO A 144 1.05 16.84 20.09
C PRO A 144 1.75 15.52 20.48
N ASP A 145 3.03 15.61 20.82
CA ASP A 145 3.76 14.51 21.45
C ASP A 145 3.42 14.41 22.95
N GLU A 146 4.06 13.48 23.65
CA GLU A 146 3.88 13.28 25.11
C GLU A 146 4.26 14.54 25.95
N LYS A 147 5.05 15.45 25.38
CA LYS A 147 5.47 16.71 26.00
C LYS A 147 4.62 17.91 25.56
N GLY A 148 3.62 17.67 24.71
CA GLY A 148 2.76 18.71 24.14
C GLY A 148 3.42 19.49 22.98
N GLN A 149 4.56 19.01 22.45
CA GLN A 149 5.20 19.62 21.27
C GLN A 149 4.55 19.14 19.99
N GLU A 150 4.37 20.04 19.02
CA GLU A 150 3.82 19.68 17.73
C GLU A 150 4.83 18.87 16.91
N VAL A 151 4.42 17.68 16.51
CA VAL A 151 5.22 16.77 15.68
C VAL A 151 4.46 16.37 14.42
N ALA A 152 5.17 16.22 13.30
CA ALA A 152 4.59 15.75 12.06
C ALA A 152 4.40 14.24 12.08
N ALA A 153 3.16 13.81 11.90
CA ALA A 153 2.73 12.42 11.80
C ALA A 153 2.27 12.12 10.37
N TYR A 154 2.71 11.00 9.83
CA TYR A 154 2.40 10.58 8.46
C TYR A 154 1.66 9.26 8.47
N TYR A 155 0.61 9.20 7.66
CA TYR A 155 -0.32 8.08 7.55
C TYR A 155 -0.35 7.54 6.13
N SER A 156 -0.59 6.24 5.99
CA SER A 156 -1.15 5.74 4.73
C SER A 156 -2.59 6.25 4.56
N ASN A 157 -3.03 6.45 3.31
CA ASN A 157 -4.38 6.96 3.04
C ASN A 157 -5.48 6.10 3.68
N SER A 158 -5.35 4.76 3.60
CA SER A 158 -6.36 3.84 4.15
C SER A 158 -6.54 4.05 5.65
N ILE A 159 -5.44 3.98 6.42
CA ILE A 159 -5.49 4.12 7.88
C ILE A 159 -5.98 5.50 8.31
N PHE A 160 -5.56 6.57 7.61
CA PHE A 160 -6.04 7.91 7.90
C PHE A 160 -7.58 8.01 7.81
N PHE A 161 -8.17 7.50 6.73
CA PHE A 161 -9.62 7.54 6.56
C PHE A 161 -10.35 6.60 7.51
N ASP A 162 -9.79 5.44 7.83
CA ASP A 162 -10.34 4.52 8.82
C ASP A 162 -10.38 5.17 10.21
N GLU A 163 -9.30 5.82 10.63
CA GLU A 163 -9.22 6.52 11.92
C GLU A 163 -10.23 7.68 11.98
N GLN A 164 -10.34 8.47 10.90
CA GLN A 164 -11.33 9.54 10.80
C GLN A 164 -12.77 8.99 10.88
N TYR A 165 -13.03 7.86 10.23
CA TYR A 165 -14.34 7.22 10.28
C TYR A 165 -14.67 6.75 11.71
N VAL A 166 -13.75 6.04 12.36
CA VAL A 166 -13.93 5.56 13.75
C VAL A 166 -14.14 6.74 14.70
N SER A 167 -13.31 7.78 14.61
CA SER A 167 -13.43 9.00 15.44
C SER A 167 -14.82 9.64 15.29
N ARG A 168 -15.31 9.75 14.05
CA ARG A 168 -16.64 10.31 13.76
C ARG A 168 -17.75 9.45 14.37
N ARG A 169 -17.64 8.12 14.23
CA ARG A 169 -18.64 7.19 14.80
C ARG A 169 -18.67 7.23 16.32
N VAL A 170 -17.50 7.26 16.97
CA VAL A 170 -17.41 7.37 18.43
C VAL A 170 -18.01 8.69 18.91
N LYS A 171 -17.69 9.83 18.26
CA LYS A 171 -18.29 11.14 18.58
C LYS A 171 -19.82 11.11 18.43
N GLN A 172 -20.35 10.47 17.39
CA GLN A 172 -21.79 10.31 17.20
C GLN A 172 -22.43 9.49 18.33
N TRP A 173 -21.78 8.43 18.78
CA TRP A 173 -22.29 7.62 19.89
C TRP A 173 -22.27 8.36 21.22
N ILE A 174 -21.20 9.09 21.53
CA ILE A 174 -21.10 9.89 22.74
C ILE A 174 -22.15 11.02 22.76
N ALA A 175 -22.49 11.59 21.59
CA ALA A 175 -23.48 12.65 21.47
C ALA A 175 -24.93 12.13 21.56
N GLN A 176 -25.16 10.81 21.47
CA GLN A 176 -26.49 10.26 21.69
C GLN A 176 -26.86 10.32 23.18
N SER A 177 -28.09 10.73 23.46
CA SER A 177 -28.62 10.70 24.83
C SER A 177 -28.56 9.25 25.36
N VAL A 178 -28.02 9.10 26.55
CA VAL A 178 -27.98 7.79 27.22
C VAL A 178 -29.42 7.33 27.41
N VAL A 179 -29.77 6.21 26.79
CA VAL A 179 -31.05 5.55 27.11
C VAL A 179 -30.95 5.08 28.56
N VAL A 180 -31.77 5.68 29.43
CA VAL A 180 -31.86 5.22 30.82
C VAL A 180 -32.36 3.79 30.78
N VAL A 181 -31.46 2.87 31.02
CA VAL A 181 -31.78 1.45 31.03
C VAL A 181 -32.52 1.15 32.33
N ASP A 182 -33.75 0.67 32.23
CA ASP A 182 -34.52 0.18 33.38
C ASP A 182 -33.82 -1.08 33.94
N GLN A 183 -33.11 -0.88 35.07
CA GLN A 183 -32.33 -1.94 35.72
C GLN A 183 -33.24 -3.10 36.19
N ASP A 184 -34.46 -2.83 36.60
CA ASP A 184 -35.41 -3.86 37.03
C ASP A 184 -35.89 -4.70 35.80
N ARG A 185 -35.96 -4.10 34.65
CA ARG A 185 -36.26 -4.80 33.41
C ARG A 185 -35.14 -5.72 32.96
N ILE A 186 -33.90 -5.29 33.12
CA ILE A 186 -32.71 -6.10 32.85
C ILE A 186 -32.64 -7.26 33.84
N ALA A 187 -32.80 -7.02 35.14
CA ALA A 187 -32.76 -8.06 36.14
C ALA A 187 -33.79 -9.15 35.84
N ARG A 188 -35.04 -8.75 35.57
CA ARG A 188 -36.14 -9.70 35.18
C ARG A 188 -35.86 -10.44 33.88
N TRP A 189 -35.14 -9.83 32.94
CA TRP A 189 -34.72 -10.48 31.69
C TRP A 189 -33.62 -11.50 31.94
N LEU A 190 -32.60 -11.16 32.75
CA LEU A 190 -31.53 -12.06 33.16
C LEU A 190 -32.05 -13.28 33.93
N GLU A 191 -32.97 -13.08 34.87
CA GLU A 191 -33.61 -14.17 35.60
C GLU A 191 -34.35 -15.16 34.68
N ARG A 192 -34.90 -14.69 33.56
CA ARG A 192 -35.65 -15.57 32.62
C ARG A 192 -34.77 -16.34 31.65
N TYR A 193 -33.58 -15.79 31.31
CA TYR A 193 -32.78 -16.30 30.18
C TYR A 193 -31.37 -16.76 30.55
N CYS A 194 -30.93 -16.57 31.78
CA CYS A 194 -29.63 -16.99 32.28
C CYS A 194 -29.68 -18.16 33.30
N HIS A 195 -30.61 -19.08 33.07
CA HIS A 195 -30.69 -20.38 33.81
C HIS A 195 -30.16 -21.49 32.93
#